data_d14b8d8172c5fe227696ed523f0bdff8
#
_entry.id   d14b8d8172c5fe227696ed523f0bdff8
#
_cell.length_a   1.000
_cell.length_b   1.000
_cell.length_c   1.000
_cell.angle_alpha   90.00
_cell.angle_beta   90.00
_cell.angle_gamma   90.00
#
_symmetry.space_group_name_H-M   'P 1'
#
loop_
_entity.id
_entity.type
_entity.pdbx_description
1 polymer ?
#
loop_
_entity_poly.entity_id
_entity_poly.type
_entity_poly.pdbx_seq_one_letter_code
_entity_poly.pdbx_strand_id
1 'polypeptide(L)'
;MIEYLHQTYKGLQVRDVAQENCTFIDCDFIGCSFEKVRLRQFEFENCRFTDSSIGLITQSFMRMNDVIFRNCFIQGVSLNGLTIPHSLSFYDCRLSIVDFINLSLQNSAFSNCSFKECSFEDCNLKKSCFTNSAFSYCEFRRTDLSDCDFSDTEGLDINHEINIINNIKLPQTAGNKILKRMGISIS
;
A
#
# COMPACT_ATOMS: atom_id res chain seq x y z
N MET A 1 12.01 15.49 19.56
CA MET A 1 10.92 14.73 18.92
C MET A 1 9.66 15.02 19.71
N ILE A 2 8.58 15.41 19.07
CA ILE A 2 7.29 15.68 19.73
C ILE A 2 6.49 14.40 19.66
N GLU A 3 5.96 13.95 20.78
CA GLU A 3 5.22 12.70 20.88
C GLU A 3 3.74 12.95 21.18
N TYR A 4 2.88 12.26 20.44
CA TYR A 4 1.43 12.30 20.56
C TYR A 4 0.94 10.88 20.86
N LEU A 5 0.29 10.69 22.00
CA LEU A 5 -0.18 9.38 22.48
C LEU A 5 -1.70 9.37 22.57
N HIS A 6 -2.32 8.30 22.07
CA HIS A 6 -3.75 8.03 22.23
C HIS A 6 -4.65 9.20 21.79
N GLN A 7 -4.25 9.92 20.75
CA GLN A 7 -5.01 11.07 20.25
C GLN A 7 -5.96 10.69 19.11
N THR A 8 -7.09 11.37 19.08
CA THR A 8 -8.02 11.29 17.95
C THR A 8 -8.13 12.64 17.27
N TYR A 9 -7.73 12.70 16.00
CA TYR A 9 -7.83 13.87 15.14
C TYR A 9 -9.02 13.70 14.20
N LYS A 10 -9.94 14.66 14.18
CA LYS A 10 -11.14 14.64 13.31
C LYS A 10 -11.18 15.84 12.40
N GLY A 11 -11.34 15.60 11.10
CA GLY A 11 -11.49 16.65 10.10
C GLY A 11 -10.28 17.56 9.93
N LEU A 12 -9.10 17.12 10.38
CA LEU A 12 -7.87 17.92 10.28
C LEU A 12 -7.52 18.15 8.81
N GLN A 13 -7.24 19.40 8.46
CA GLN A 13 -6.80 19.80 7.12
C GLN A 13 -5.37 20.30 7.18
N VAL A 14 -4.46 19.60 6.55
CA VAL A 14 -3.03 19.93 6.50
C VAL A 14 -2.60 20.06 5.05
N ARG A 15 -2.14 21.24 4.65
CA ARG A 15 -1.78 21.49 3.27
C ARG A 15 -0.56 22.40 3.17
N ASP A 16 0.30 22.09 2.19
CA ASP A 16 1.48 22.89 1.81
C ASP A 16 2.43 23.19 2.99
N VAL A 17 2.59 22.24 3.93
CA VAL A 17 3.45 22.42 5.11
C VAL A 17 4.60 21.42 5.12
N ALA A 18 5.65 21.79 5.82
CA ALA A 18 6.75 20.90 6.19
C ALA A 18 6.75 20.70 7.71
N GLN A 19 6.81 19.47 8.12
CA GLN A 19 6.84 19.08 9.53
C GLN A 19 7.92 18.05 9.77
N GLU A 20 8.54 18.09 10.93
CA GLU A 20 9.58 17.16 11.28
C GLU A 20 9.57 16.75 12.76
N ASN A 21 10.20 15.61 13.04
CA ASN A 21 10.46 15.13 14.39
C ASN A 21 9.18 14.88 15.22
N CYS A 22 8.18 14.21 14.64
CA CYS A 22 6.93 13.85 15.32
C CYS A 22 6.74 12.35 15.37
N THR A 23 6.28 11.86 16.51
CA THR A 23 5.87 10.47 16.73
C THR A 23 4.41 10.41 17.15
N PHE A 24 3.63 9.57 16.50
CA PHE A 24 2.23 9.30 16.83
C PHE A 24 2.09 7.83 17.22
N ILE A 25 1.59 7.56 18.42
CA ILE A 25 1.39 6.21 18.96
C ILE A 25 -0.07 6.06 19.35
N ASP A 26 -0.71 4.97 18.91
CA ASP A 26 -2.11 4.66 19.19
C ASP A 26 -3.06 5.82 18.81
N CYS A 27 -2.79 6.48 17.67
CA CYS A 27 -3.55 7.65 17.24
C CYS A 27 -4.52 7.32 16.09
N ASP A 28 -5.69 7.96 16.12
CA ASP A 28 -6.71 7.88 15.09
C ASP A 28 -6.82 9.19 14.30
N PHE A 29 -6.82 9.11 12.97
CA PHE A 29 -7.03 10.21 12.04
C PHE A 29 -8.33 9.95 11.26
N ILE A 30 -9.39 10.68 11.56
CA ILE A 30 -10.73 10.44 11.00
C ILE A 30 -11.17 11.62 10.16
N GLY A 31 -11.49 11.38 8.89
CA GLY A 31 -11.92 12.44 7.96
C GLY A 31 -10.86 13.51 7.74
N CYS A 32 -9.58 13.15 7.88
CA CYS A 32 -8.47 14.09 7.75
C CYS A 32 -8.01 14.21 6.30
N SER A 33 -7.43 15.36 5.96
CA SER A 33 -6.82 15.59 4.66
C SER A 33 -5.40 16.09 4.81
N PHE A 34 -4.48 15.40 4.13
CA PHE A 34 -3.07 15.75 4.09
C PHE A 34 -2.66 15.92 2.62
N GLU A 35 -2.35 17.14 2.20
CA GLU A 35 -2.00 17.44 0.82
C GLU A 35 -0.72 18.26 0.70
N LYS A 36 0.20 17.81 -0.16
CA LYS A 36 1.50 18.47 -0.39
C LYS A 36 2.28 18.68 0.90
N VAL A 37 2.29 17.68 1.77
CA VAL A 37 2.98 17.73 3.07
C VAL A 37 4.36 17.09 2.93
N ARG A 38 5.37 17.76 3.47
CA ARG A 38 6.71 17.19 3.60
C ARG A 38 6.95 16.73 5.02
N LEU A 39 7.18 15.44 5.19
CA LEU A 39 7.37 14.80 6.49
C LEU A 39 8.81 14.30 6.61
N ARG A 40 9.50 14.72 7.66
CA ARG A 40 10.85 14.26 7.96
C ARG A 40 10.95 13.74 9.38
N GLN A 41 11.54 12.54 9.54
CA GLN A 41 11.66 11.88 10.84
C GLN A 41 10.31 11.76 11.55
N PHE A 42 9.35 11.19 10.84
CA PHE A 42 8.00 10.89 11.35
C PHE A 42 7.88 9.42 11.71
N GLU A 43 7.20 9.16 12.79
CA GLU A 43 6.86 7.80 13.20
C GLU A 43 5.37 7.68 13.47
N PHE A 44 4.78 6.63 12.91
CA PHE A 44 3.40 6.22 13.20
C PHE A 44 3.45 4.78 13.69
N GLU A 45 2.99 4.55 14.91
CA GLU A 45 2.91 3.23 15.52
C GLU A 45 1.48 2.96 15.98
N ASN A 46 0.93 1.82 15.55
CA ASN A 46 -0.45 1.41 15.84
C ASN A 46 -1.49 2.52 15.52
N CYS A 47 -1.30 3.22 14.43
CA CYS A 47 -2.16 4.34 14.02
C CYS A 47 -3.19 3.91 12.99
N ARG A 48 -4.35 4.59 12.98
CA ARG A 48 -5.42 4.35 12.02
C ARG A 48 -5.79 5.62 11.29
N PHE A 49 -5.90 5.50 9.98
CA PHE A 49 -6.45 6.53 9.10
C PHE A 49 -7.79 6.02 8.56
N THR A 50 -8.86 6.73 8.85
CA THR A 50 -10.21 6.37 8.42
C THR A 50 -10.86 7.53 7.67
N ASP A 51 -11.55 7.25 6.56
CA ASP A 51 -12.26 8.24 5.75
C ASP A 51 -11.38 9.45 5.37
N SER A 52 -10.09 9.22 5.18
CA SER A 52 -9.09 10.29 5.05
C SER A 52 -8.49 10.35 3.65
N SER A 53 -8.00 11.53 3.26
CA SER A 53 -7.30 11.74 1.99
C SER A 53 -5.84 12.09 2.22
N ILE A 54 -4.95 11.45 1.45
CA ILE A 54 -3.50 11.61 1.54
C ILE A 54 -2.96 11.81 0.12
N GLY A 55 -2.49 13.00 -0.17
CA GLY A 55 -2.05 13.35 -1.51
C GLY A 55 -0.72 14.07 -1.56
N LEU A 56 0.12 13.69 -2.54
CA LEU A 56 1.38 14.37 -2.84
C LEU A 56 2.29 14.52 -1.61
N ILE A 57 2.38 13.48 -0.79
CA ILE A 57 3.26 13.46 0.38
C ILE A 57 4.69 13.18 -0.06
N THR A 58 5.61 13.99 0.42
CA THR A 58 7.05 13.72 0.34
C THR A 58 7.56 13.35 1.73
N GLN A 59 8.24 12.23 1.85
CA GLN A 59 8.69 11.73 3.14
C GLN A 59 10.20 11.42 3.14
N SER A 60 10.83 11.52 4.31
CA SER A 60 12.19 11.05 4.55
C SER A 60 12.35 10.60 5.99
N PHE A 61 13.01 9.43 6.17
CA PHE A 61 13.18 8.82 7.49
C PHE A 61 11.85 8.61 8.21
N MET A 62 10.84 8.12 7.48
CA MET A 62 9.52 7.83 8.04
C MET A 62 9.43 6.35 8.44
N ARG A 63 8.85 6.09 9.61
CA ARG A 63 8.49 4.75 10.06
C ARG A 63 6.98 4.65 10.20
N MET A 64 6.43 3.54 9.71
CA MET A 64 5.01 3.25 9.81
C MET A 64 4.87 1.79 10.25
N ASN A 65 4.64 1.56 11.53
CA ASN A 65 4.48 0.23 12.10
C ASN A 65 3.05 0.01 12.59
N ASP A 66 2.43 -1.08 12.15
CA ASP A 66 1.03 -1.40 12.43
C ASP A 66 0.06 -0.26 12.09
N VAL A 67 0.24 0.31 10.90
CA VAL A 67 -0.61 1.40 10.40
C VAL A 67 -1.69 0.86 9.48
N ILE A 68 -2.93 1.22 9.77
CA ILE A 68 -4.12 0.78 9.05
C ILE A 68 -4.80 1.96 8.35
N PHE A 69 -5.07 1.78 7.06
CA PHE A 69 -5.89 2.70 6.26
C PHE A 69 -7.24 2.06 5.95
N ARG A 70 -8.35 2.75 6.27
CA ARG A 70 -9.71 2.34 5.95
C ARG A 70 -10.46 3.42 5.21
N ASN A 71 -11.10 3.05 4.11
CA ASN A 71 -11.89 3.97 3.27
C ASN A 71 -11.11 5.26 2.93
N CYS A 72 -9.81 5.12 2.66
CA CYS A 72 -8.94 6.25 2.38
C CYS A 72 -8.72 6.44 0.87
N PHE A 73 -8.48 7.69 0.47
CA PHE A 73 -8.00 8.06 -0.85
C PHE A 73 -6.53 8.46 -0.78
N ILE A 74 -5.65 7.72 -1.46
CA ILE A 74 -4.20 7.95 -1.43
C ILE A 74 -3.72 8.20 -2.87
N GLN A 75 -3.09 9.35 -3.11
CA GLN A 75 -2.70 9.74 -4.45
C GLN A 75 -1.30 10.39 -4.52
N GLY A 76 -0.50 9.97 -5.50
CA GLY A 76 0.81 10.57 -5.77
C GLY A 76 1.77 10.47 -4.58
N VAL A 77 1.83 9.28 -3.97
CA VAL A 77 2.67 9.02 -2.79
C VAL A 77 3.67 7.93 -3.12
N SER A 78 4.94 8.20 -2.86
CA SER A 78 5.96 7.16 -2.89
C SER A 78 6.30 6.71 -1.46
N LEU A 79 6.12 5.41 -1.21
CA LEU A 79 6.47 4.77 0.06
C LEU A 79 7.91 4.22 0.05
N ASN A 80 8.75 4.75 -0.81
CA ASN A 80 10.16 4.40 -0.86
C ASN A 80 10.89 4.86 0.41
N GLY A 81 11.75 4.01 0.96
CA GLY A 81 12.63 4.39 2.07
C GLY A 81 11.94 4.49 3.43
N LEU A 82 10.81 3.81 3.61
CA LEU A 82 10.29 3.60 4.96
C LEU A 82 11.31 2.83 5.79
N THR A 83 11.57 3.31 7.00
CA THR A 83 12.48 2.61 7.93
C THR A 83 11.82 1.38 8.53
N ILE A 84 12.60 0.33 8.74
CA ILE A 84 12.14 -0.91 9.38
C ILE A 84 12.15 -0.79 10.93
N PRO A 85 11.22 -1.44 11.63
CA PRO A 85 10.12 -2.21 11.07
C PRO A 85 9.03 -1.33 10.46
N HIS A 86 8.35 -1.84 9.42
CA HIS A 86 7.14 -1.22 8.89
C HIS A 86 6.09 -2.29 8.59
N SER A 87 4.84 -1.95 8.83
CA SER A 87 3.69 -2.81 8.63
C SER A 87 2.49 -1.96 8.25
N LEU A 88 1.90 -2.22 7.09
CA LEU A 88 0.81 -1.44 6.51
C LEU A 88 -0.34 -2.35 6.09
N SER A 89 -1.56 -1.92 6.33
CA SER A 89 -2.75 -2.58 5.79
C SER A 89 -3.75 -1.58 5.25
N PHE A 90 -4.41 -1.95 4.15
CA PHE A 90 -5.36 -1.11 3.44
C PHE A 90 -6.66 -1.86 3.24
N TYR A 91 -7.77 -1.26 3.64
CA TYR A 91 -9.12 -1.80 3.48
C TYR A 91 -10.02 -0.75 2.86
N ASP A 92 -10.77 -1.14 1.84
CA ASP A 92 -11.75 -0.26 1.18
C ASP A 92 -11.12 1.04 0.63
N CYS A 93 -9.82 1.00 0.28
CA CYS A 93 -9.06 2.17 -0.12
C CYS A 93 -8.99 2.34 -1.64
N ARG A 94 -8.82 3.61 -2.08
CA ARG A 94 -8.47 3.95 -3.46
C ARG A 94 -7.05 4.49 -3.48
N LEU A 95 -6.18 3.80 -4.21
CA LEU A 95 -4.79 4.18 -4.35
C LEU A 95 -4.52 4.52 -5.84
N SER A 96 -4.00 5.72 -6.09
CA SER A 96 -3.71 6.19 -7.45
C SER A 96 -2.32 6.78 -7.51
N ILE A 97 -1.49 6.30 -8.43
CA ILE A 97 -0.10 6.77 -8.58
C ILE A 97 0.64 6.61 -7.22
N VAL A 98 0.62 5.39 -6.69
CA VAL A 98 1.31 5.07 -5.43
C VAL A 98 2.42 4.07 -5.72
N ASP A 99 3.63 4.40 -5.28
CA ASP A 99 4.79 3.53 -5.42
C ASP A 99 5.13 2.83 -4.11
N PHE A 100 5.05 1.50 -4.13
CA PHE A 100 5.54 0.62 -3.10
C PHE A 100 6.92 0.11 -3.55
N ILE A 101 7.99 0.67 -3.01
CA ILE A 101 9.35 0.35 -3.45
C ILE A 101 10.19 -0.11 -2.28
N ASN A 102 10.83 -1.29 -2.44
CA ASN A 102 11.73 -1.87 -1.47
C ASN A 102 11.11 -2.03 -0.06
N LEU A 103 9.89 -2.55 -0.02
CA LEU A 103 9.12 -2.71 1.21
C LEU A 103 8.96 -4.18 1.60
N SER A 104 9.03 -4.45 2.90
CA SER A 104 8.71 -5.74 3.49
C SER A 104 7.29 -5.71 4.06
N LEU A 105 6.31 -6.04 3.22
CA LEU A 105 4.87 -6.00 3.52
C LEU A 105 4.28 -7.41 3.61
N GLN A 106 4.99 -8.31 4.25
CA GLN A 106 4.53 -9.70 4.45
C GLN A 106 3.28 -9.70 5.34
N ASN A 107 2.33 -10.57 5.02
CA ASN A 107 1.05 -10.72 5.73
C ASN A 107 0.20 -9.44 5.77
N SER A 108 0.46 -8.47 4.91
CA SER A 108 -0.34 -7.25 4.80
C SER A 108 -1.69 -7.52 4.14
N ALA A 109 -2.69 -6.72 4.50
CA ALA A 109 -4.00 -6.76 3.86
C ALA A 109 -4.17 -5.59 2.89
N PHE A 110 -4.67 -5.90 1.69
CA PHE A 110 -5.02 -4.95 0.64
C PHE A 110 -6.41 -5.30 0.09
N SER A 111 -7.37 -5.47 0.97
CA SER A 111 -8.68 -6.02 0.62
C SER A 111 -9.68 -4.93 0.22
N ASN A 112 -10.52 -5.23 -0.77
CA ASN A 112 -11.52 -4.33 -1.33
C ASN A 112 -10.92 -3.00 -1.83
N CYS A 113 -9.68 -3.03 -2.33
CA CYS A 113 -8.98 -1.83 -2.75
C CYS A 113 -9.03 -1.62 -4.26
N SER A 114 -8.97 -0.37 -4.69
CA SER A 114 -8.79 -0.01 -6.10
C SER A 114 -7.41 0.60 -6.29
N PHE A 115 -6.60 -0.04 -7.13
CA PHE A 115 -5.27 0.41 -7.49
C PHE A 115 -5.26 0.94 -8.93
N LYS A 116 -4.82 2.16 -9.11
CA LYS A 116 -4.67 2.76 -10.43
C LYS A 116 -3.27 3.34 -10.61
N GLU A 117 -2.56 2.90 -11.65
CA GLU A 117 -1.21 3.39 -11.94
C GLU A 117 -0.26 3.24 -10.74
N CYS A 118 -0.38 2.13 -9.99
CA CYS A 118 0.47 1.82 -8.84
C CYS A 118 1.59 0.87 -9.22
N SER A 119 2.73 0.98 -8.54
CA SER A 119 3.86 0.07 -8.71
C SER A 119 4.21 -0.65 -7.41
N PHE A 120 4.56 -1.94 -7.54
CA PHE A 120 5.13 -2.76 -6.49
C PHE A 120 6.49 -3.27 -6.97
N GLU A 121 7.55 -2.64 -6.52
CA GLU A 121 8.90 -2.91 -7.00
C GLU A 121 9.84 -3.28 -5.85
N ASP A 122 10.60 -4.37 -6.04
CA ASP A 122 11.52 -4.90 -5.03
C ASP A 122 10.86 -5.15 -3.66
N CYS A 123 9.59 -5.53 -3.66
CA CYS A 123 8.82 -5.76 -2.44
C CYS A 123 8.79 -7.23 -2.02
N ASN A 124 8.68 -7.46 -0.72
CA ASN A 124 8.30 -8.73 -0.17
C ASN A 124 6.84 -8.66 0.29
N LEU A 125 5.94 -9.22 -0.50
CA LEU A 125 4.49 -9.28 -0.25
C LEU A 125 4.02 -10.69 0.16
N LYS A 126 4.94 -11.55 0.53
CA LYS A 126 4.61 -12.94 0.87
C LYS A 126 3.45 -13.05 1.84
N LYS A 127 2.48 -13.93 1.54
CA LYS A 127 1.27 -14.17 2.33
C LYS A 127 0.34 -12.96 2.48
N SER A 128 0.49 -11.94 1.64
CA SER A 128 -0.42 -10.80 1.65
C SER A 128 -1.73 -11.12 0.92
N CYS A 129 -2.79 -10.43 1.31
CA CYS A 129 -4.15 -10.64 0.81
C CYS A 129 -4.61 -9.43 0.01
N PHE A 130 -5.01 -9.68 -1.25
CA PHE A 130 -5.53 -8.67 -2.18
C PHE A 130 -6.98 -8.95 -2.60
N THR A 131 -7.71 -9.75 -1.84
CA THR A 131 -9.06 -10.21 -2.21
C THR A 131 -10.01 -9.05 -2.53
N ASN A 132 -10.87 -9.27 -3.53
CA ASN A 132 -11.86 -8.29 -4.00
C ASN A 132 -11.26 -6.94 -4.44
N SER A 133 -10.02 -6.92 -4.90
CA SER A 133 -9.36 -5.68 -5.31
C SER A 133 -9.27 -5.56 -6.83
N ALA A 134 -9.24 -4.33 -7.31
CA ALA A 134 -9.15 -4.02 -8.74
C ALA A 134 -7.82 -3.33 -9.08
N PHE A 135 -7.22 -3.74 -10.18
CA PHE A 135 -5.94 -3.21 -10.67
C PHE A 135 -6.11 -2.59 -12.06
N SER A 136 -5.65 -1.37 -12.23
CA SER A 136 -5.67 -0.67 -13.50
C SER A 136 -4.31 -0.02 -13.76
N TYR A 137 -3.62 -0.46 -14.80
CA TYR A 137 -2.27 0.01 -15.15
C TYR A 137 -1.25 -0.14 -14.02
N CYS A 138 -1.34 -1.22 -13.25
CA CYS A 138 -0.43 -1.51 -12.14
C CYS A 138 0.67 -2.47 -12.56
N GLU A 139 1.85 -2.33 -11.97
CA GLU A 139 3.00 -3.18 -12.24
C GLU A 139 3.54 -3.85 -10.98
N PHE A 140 3.94 -5.11 -11.13
CA PHE A 140 4.71 -5.86 -10.14
C PHE A 140 6.07 -6.21 -10.75
N ARG A 141 7.15 -5.79 -10.10
CA ARG A 141 8.51 -6.02 -10.57
C ARG A 141 9.42 -6.50 -9.45
N ARG A 142 10.16 -7.58 -9.69
CA ARG A 142 11.13 -8.14 -8.73
C ARG A 142 10.57 -8.31 -7.31
N THR A 143 9.27 -8.66 -7.26
CA THR A 143 8.50 -8.73 -6.02
C THR A 143 8.20 -10.18 -5.68
N ASP A 144 8.34 -10.54 -4.40
CA ASP A 144 7.93 -11.84 -3.89
C ASP A 144 6.44 -11.83 -3.54
N LEU A 145 5.66 -12.53 -4.37
CA LEU A 145 4.22 -12.70 -4.25
C LEU A 145 3.84 -14.11 -3.74
N SER A 146 4.82 -14.84 -3.18
CA SER A 146 4.59 -16.22 -2.71
C SER A 146 3.46 -16.27 -1.68
N ASP A 147 2.61 -17.26 -1.81
CA ASP A 147 1.46 -17.48 -0.94
C ASP A 147 0.44 -16.31 -0.90
N CYS A 148 0.53 -15.33 -1.81
CA CYS A 148 -0.45 -14.24 -1.88
C CYS A 148 -1.82 -14.73 -2.34
N ASP A 149 -2.87 -14.09 -1.82
CA ASP A 149 -4.24 -14.33 -2.21
C ASP A 149 -4.78 -13.16 -3.04
N PHE A 150 -4.93 -13.40 -4.35
CA PHE A 150 -5.56 -12.49 -5.31
C PHE A 150 -6.94 -13.00 -5.77
N SER A 151 -7.61 -13.80 -4.95
CA SER A 151 -8.95 -14.26 -5.28
C SER A 151 -9.90 -13.10 -5.49
N ASP A 152 -10.80 -13.24 -6.46
CA ASP A 152 -11.82 -12.23 -6.80
C ASP A 152 -11.27 -10.85 -7.16
N THR A 153 -10.00 -10.80 -7.67
CA THR A 153 -9.42 -9.56 -8.19
C THR A 153 -9.75 -9.35 -9.67
N GLU A 154 -9.84 -8.08 -10.05
CA GLU A 154 -10.03 -7.66 -11.44
C GLU A 154 -8.80 -6.93 -11.98
N GLY A 155 -8.57 -7.04 -13.30
CA GLY A 155 -7.53 -6.28 -14.01
C GLY A 155 -6.10 -6.73 -13.74
N LEU A 156 -5.88 -7.69 -12.84
CA LEU A 156 -4.54 -8.16 -12.45
C LEU A 156 -3.72 -8.65 -13.64
N ASP A 157 -2.47 -8.22 -13.68
CA ASP A 157 -1.49 -8.66 -14.68
C ASP A 157 -0.11 -8.81 -14.04
N ILE A 158 0.37 -10.05 -13.89
CA ILE A 158 1.66 -10.37 -13.25
C ILE A 158 2.57 -11.03 -14.29
N ASN A 159 3.77 -10.50 -14.44
CA ASN A 159 4.81 -11.17 -15.20
C ASN A 159 5.56 -12.17 -14.31
N HIS A 160 5.37 -13.45 -14.58
CA HIS A 160 5.98 -14.55 -13.81
C HIS A 160 7.49 -14.68 -13.98
N GLU A 161 8.08 -14.10 -15.04
CA GLU A 161 9.52 -14.18 -15.31
C GLU A 161 10.35 -13.30 -14.39
N ILE A 162 9.74 -12.21 -13.90
CA ILE A 162 10.42 -11.19 -13.10
C ILE A 162 9.91 -11.09 -11.66
N ASN A 163 8.96 -11.95 -11.27
CA ASN A 163 8.39 -11.99 -9.93
C ASN A 163 8.42 -13.42 -9.37
N ILE A 164 8.42 -13.56 -8.07
CA ILE A 164 8.30 -14.86 -7.40
C ILE A 164 6.82 -15.12 -7.12
N ILE A 165 6.25 -16.17 -7.73
CA ILE A 165 4.81 -16.48 -7.66
C ILE A 165 4.52 -17.88 -7.12
N ASN A 166 5.29 -18.35 -6.16
CA ASN A 166 5.08 -19.69 -5.58
C ASN A 166 3.75 -19.75 -4.83
N ASN A 167 2.94 -20.77 -5.13
CA ASN A 167 1.67 -21.04 -4.41
C ASN A 167 0.70 -19.83 -4.34
N ILE A 168 0.71 -18.98 -5.37
CA ILE A 168 -0.16 -17.82 -5.46
C ILE A 168 -1.60 -18.24 -5.82
N LYS A 169 -2.61 -17.62 -5.25
CA LYS A 169 -4.00 -17.78 -5.67
C LYS A 169 -4.38 -16.65 -6.64
N LEU A 170 -4.90 -17.02 -7.80
CA LEU A 170 -5.22 -16.09 -8.88
C LEU A 170 -6.65 -16.30 -9.38
N PRO A 171 -7.34 -15.23 -9.83
CA PRO A 171 -8.52 -15.39 -10.65
C PRO A 171 -8.14 -16.02 -11.99
N GLN A 172 -9.07 -16.76 -12.58
CA GLN A 172 -8.83 -17.46 -13.85
C GLN A 172 -8.31 -16.54 -14.96
N THR A 173 -8.80 -15.30 -15.01
CA THR A 173 -8.40 -14.31 -16.00
C THR A 173 -6.90 -13.96 -15.91
N ALA A 174 -6.37 -13.79 -14.71
CA ALA A 174 -4.95 -13.54 -14.50
C ALA A 174 -4.09 -14.79 -14.75
N GLY A 175 -4.56 -15.95 -14.31
CA GLY A 175 -3.91 -17.23 -14.58
C GLY A 175 -3.78 -17.49 -16.09
N ASN A 176 -4.82 -17.23 -16.86
CA ASN A 176 -4.80 -17.38 -18.33
C ASN A 176 -3.77 -16.44 -18.99
N LYS A 177 -3.57 -15.22 -18.48
CA LYS A 177 -2.54 -14.31 -19.00
C LYS A 177 -1.12 -14.87 -18.77
N ILE A 178 -0.87 -15.45 -17.59
CA ILE A 178 0.41 -16.08 -17.27
C ILE A 178 0.67 -17.27 -18.19
N LEU A 179 -0.29 -18.18 -18.33
CA LEU A 179 -0.19 -19.34 -19.20
C LEU A 179 0.07 -18.94 -20.66
N LYS A 180 -0.62 -17.92 -21.13
CA LYS A 180 -0.38 -17.38 -22.48
C LYS A 180 1.05 -16.86 -22.68
N ARG A 181 1.63 -16.18 -21.67
CA ARG A 181 3.03 -15.76 -21.73
C ARG A 181 4.01 -16.95 -21.73
N MET A 182 3.65 -18.04 -21.08
CA MET A 182 4.43 -19.30 -21.12
C MET A 182 4.24 -20.06 -22.45
N GLY A 183 3.46 -19.53 -23.39
CA GLY A 183 3.16 -20.21 -24.67
C GLY A 183 2.12 -21.32 -24.57
N ILE A 184 1.37 -21.39 -23.48
CA ILE A 184 0.33 -22.38 -23.24
C ILE A 184 -1.03 -21.80 -23.63
N SER A 185 -1.74 -22.48 -24.54
CA SER A 185 -3.11 -22.13 -24.90
C SER A 185 -4.10 -23.08 -24.20
N ILE A 186 -5.13 -22.50 -23.61
CA ILE A 186 -6.24 -23.25 -23.01
C ILE A 186 -7.42 -23.15 -23.98
N SER A 187 -7.97 -24.27 -24.36
CA SER A 187 -9.15 -24.41 -25.25
C SER A 187 -10.42 -24.64 -24.43
#